data_d64a23f6facdb7edef86ccb05c5e9af8
#
_entry.id   d64a23f6facdb7edef86ccb05c5e9af8
#
_cell.length_a   1.000
_cell.length_b   1.000
_cell.length_c   1.000
_cell.angle_alpha   90.00
_cell.angle_beta   90.00
_cell.angle_gamma   90.00
#
_symmetry.space_group_name_H-M   'P 1'
#
loop_
_entity.id
_entity.type
_entity.pdbx_description
1 polymer ?
#
loop_
_entity_poly.entity_id
_entity_poly.type
_entity_poly.pdbx_seq_one_letter_code
_entity_poly.pdbx_strand_id
1 'polypeptide(L)'
;MSAHRFDLDLTQPAQSGVYCVGTDDLDRLAKTARRDALQVCRTDLGGCTDKHELLQRLAVSLTLPASFGYNWDALADCLRDFGWLPAWGYVLLFERGDHLREAAPGDFTTLLGVLDDAATFAADRDMPWFAFLALPDEAFEGS
;
A
#
# COMPACT_ATOMS: atom_id res chain seq x y z
N MET A 1 -22.25 -6.66 3.71
CA MET A 1 -21.53 -7.01 4.93
C MET A 1 -20.07 -6.71 4.81
N SER A 2 -19.61 -5.83 5.64
CA SER A 2 -18.20 -5.45 5.62
C SER A 2 -17.27 -6.62 5.91
N ALA A 3 -17.74 -7.61 6.68
CA ALA A 3 -16.91 -8.76 7.02
C ALA A 3 -16.43 -9.52 5.79
N HIS A 4 -17.18 -9.49 4.71
CA HIS A 4 -16.80 -10.23 3.50
C HIS A 4 -15.58 -9.66 2.80
N ARG A 5 -15.27 -8.37 3.01
CA ARG A 5 -14.15 -7.73 2.34
C ARG A 5 -12.82 -8.28 2.78
N PHE A 6 -12.78 -8.91 3.96
CA PHE A 6 -11.53 -9.28 4.59
C PHE A 6 -11.36 -10.77 4.71
N ASP A 7 -12.09 -11.50 3.89
CA ASP A 7 -11.87 -12.95 3.76
C ASP A 7 -10.64 -13.21 2.89
N LEU A 8 -9.80 -12.20 2.71
CA LEU A 8 -8.55 -12.36 2.00
C LEU A 8 -7.59 -13.19 2.84
N ASP A 9 -6.92 -14.12 2.18
CA ASP A 9 -5.83 -14.85 2.79
C ASP A 9 -4.53 -14.15 2.41
N LEU A 10 -3.94 -13.44 3.36
CA LEU A 10 -2.73 -12.66 3.10
C LEU A 10 -1.51 -13.52 2.84
N THR A 11 -1.63 -14.84 3.00
CA THR A 11 -0.53 -15.76 2.68
C THR A 11 -0.59 -16.28 1.25
N GLN A 12 -1.65 -15.92 0.51
CA GLN A 12 -1.84 -16.43 -0.85
C GLN A 12 -1.39 -15.41 -1.90
N PRO A 13 -0.30 -15.69 -2.63
CA PRO A 13 0.17 -14.76 -3.66
C PRO A 13 -0.89 -14.43 -4.70
N ALA A 14 -1.77 -15.38 -5.02
CA ALA A 14 -2.80 -15.16 -6.03
C ALA A 14 -3.81 -14.07 -5.63
N GLN A 15 -3.92 -13.77 -4.34
CA GLN A 15 -4.83 -12.73 -3.88
C GLN A 15 -4.16 -11.36 -3.74
N SER A 16 -2.88 -11.28 -4.05
CA SER A 16 -2.13 -10.02 -4.01
C SER A 16 -2.83 -8.94 -4.84
N GLY A 17 -2.74 -7.70 -4.38
CA GLY A 17 -3.34 -6.59 -5.10
C GLY A 17 -3.48 -5.35 -4.24
N VAL A 18 -4.21 -4.38 -4.79
CA VAL A 18 -4.49 -3.10 -4.15
C VAL A 18 -5.97 -3.04 -3.82
N TYR A 19 -6.28 -2.75 -2.56
CA TYR A 19 -7.65 -2.76 -2.06
C TYR A 19 -7.96 -1.46 -1.32
N CYS A 20 -9.16 -0.92 -1.53
CA CYS A 20 -9.64 0.20 -0.74
C CYS A 20 -10.47 -0.35 0.41
N VAL A 21 -10.21 0.14 1.63
CA VAL A 21 -10.83 -0.38 2.85
C VAL A 21 -11.30 0.77 3.73
N GLY A 22 -12.06 0.44 4.76
CA GLY A 22 -12.47 1.43 5.75
C GLY A 22 -11.34 1.73 6.73
N THR A 23 -11.42 2.88 7.36
CA THR A 23 -10.37 3.33 8.28
C THR A 23 -10.16 2.34 9.42
N ASP A 24 -11.26 1.75 9.92
CA ASP A 24 -11.18 0.83 11.06
C ASP A 24 -10.55 -0.52 10.71
N ASP A 25 -10.41 -0.81 9.43
CA ASP A 25 -9.92 -2.12 9.00
C ASP A 25 -8.41 -2.24 9.06
N LEU A 26 -7.69 -1.11 9.07
CA LEU A 26 -6.22 -1.14 8.99
C LEU A 26 -5.58 -1.86 10.18
N ASP A 27 -6.08 -1.63 11.39
CA ASP A 27 -5.50 -2.27 12.56
C ASP A 27 -5.69 -3.78 12.52
N ARG A 28 -6.85 -4.24 12.06
CA ARG A 28 -7.13 -5.66 11.92
C ARG A 28 -6.22 -6.28 10.87
N LEU A 29 -6.06 -5.61 9.75
CA LEU A 29 -5.17 -6.10 8.69
C LEU A 29 -3.72 -6.16 9.16
N ALA A 30 -3.28 -5.15 9.92
CA ALA A 30 -1.94 -5.16 10.47
C ALA A 30 -1.71 -6.34 11.41
N LYS A 31 -2.68 -6.62 12.28
CA LYS A 31 -2.58 -7.77 13.19
C LYS A 31 -2.50 -9.09 12.44
N THR A 32 -3.37 -9.25 11.45
CA THR A 32 -3.39 -10.48 10.65
C THR A 32 -2.07 -10.65 9.91
N ALA A 33 -1.56 -9.59 9.31
CA ALA A 33 -0.30 -9.65 8.58
C ALA A 33 0.87 -10.01 9.50
N ARG A 34 0.92 -9.43 10.69
CA ARG A 34 1.98 -9.73 11.65
C ARG A 34 1.89 -11.16 12.15
N ARG A 35 0.67 -11.64 12.39
CA ARG A 35 0.47 -13.03 12.80
C ARG A 35 1.00 -13.99 11.73
N ASP A 36 0.86 -13.62 10.48
CA ASP A 36 1.30 -14.45 9.36
C ASP A 36 2.76 -14.17 8.98
N ALA A 37 3.47 -13.41 9.80
CA ALA A 37 4.89 -13.10 9.63
C ALA A 37 5.20 -12.30 8.36
N LEU A 38 4.24 -11.51 7.88
CA LEU A 38 4.44 -10.61 6.76
C LEU A 38 5.06 -9.31 7.24
N GLN A 39 5.81 -8.66 6.37
CA GLN A 39 6.36 -7.34 6.67
C GLN A 39 5.26 -6.29 6.49
N VAL A 40 4.99 -5.53 7.55
CA VAL A 40 3.97 -4.49 7.54
C VAL A 40 4.63 -3.12 7.47
N CYS A 41 4.22 -2.32 6.49
CA CYS A 41 4.68 -0.93 6.36
C CYS A 41 3.44 -0.04 6.37
N ARG A 42 3.40 0.94 7.25
CA ARG A 42 2.23 1.80 7.41
C ARG A 42 2.60 3.25 7.12
N THR A 43 1.86 3.88 6.23
CA THR A 43 2.10 5.25 5.78
C THR A 43 0.85 6.09 6.00
N ASP A 44 1.00 7.22 6.67
CA ASP A 44 -0.09 8.16 6.88
C ASP A 44 -0.07 9.20 5.76
N LEU A 45 -1.14 9.26 4.99
CA LEU A 45 -1.31 10.24 3.92
C LEU A 45 -2.09 11.47 4.36
N GLY A 46 -2.35 11.61 5.67
CA GLY A 46 -3.05 12.77 6.20
C GLY A 46 -2.30 14.07 5.90
N GLY A 47 -3.00 15.02 5.29
CA GLY A 47 -2.39 16.28 4.90
C GLY A 47 -1.45 16.22 3.72
N CYS A 48 -1.32 15.05 3.09
CA CYS A 48 -0.46 14.89 1.93
C CYS A 48 -1.11 15.52 0.70
N THR A 49 -0.45 16.49 0.08
CA THR A 49 -1.07 17.28 -0.99
C THR A 49 -0.41 17.12 -2.35
N ASP A 50 0.74 16.45 -2.44
CA ASP A 50 1.41 16.30 -3.73
C ASP A 50 2.35 15.09 -3.74
N LYS A 51 2.90 14.81 -4.92
CA LYS A 51 3.80 13.70 -5.14
C LYS A 51 5.06 13.81 -4.30
N HIS A 52 5.61 14.99 -4.17
CA HIS A 52 6.86 15.19 -3.43
C HIS A 52 6.70 14.76 -1.97
N GLU A 53 5.63 15.21 -1.34
CA GLU A 53 5.33 14.84 0.05
C GLU A 53 5.07 13.34 0.17
N LEU A 54 4.32 12.79 -0.78
CA LEU A 54 4.03 11.36 -0.80
C LEU A 54 5.32 10.55 -0.83
N LEU A 55 6.23 10.87 -1.74
CA LEU A 55 7.47 10.11 -1.88
C LEU A 55 8.36 10.24 -0.66
N GLN A 56 8.35 11.41 0.00
CA GLN A 56 9.09 11.56 1.25
C GLN A 56 8.54 10.69 2.36
N ARG A 57 7.21 10.59 2.47
CA ARG A 57 6.59 9.75 3.49
C ARG A 57 6.83 8.27 3.24
N LEU A 58 6.80 7.87 1.97
CA LEU A 58 7.10 6.48 1.61
C LEU A 58 8.55 6.14 1.91
N ALA A 59 9.47 7.08 1.66
CA ALA A 59 10.88 6.85 1.96
C ALA A 59 11.10 6.53 3.43
N VAL A 60 10.35 7.19 4.31
CA VAL A 60 10.44 6.93 5.74
C VAL A 60 9.76 5.62 6.12
N SER A 61 8.51 5.44 5.71
CA SER A 61 7.71 4.29 6.16
C SER A 61 8.21 2.97 5.59
N LEU A 62 8.74 2.99 4.37
CA LEU A 62 9.30 1.79 3.73
C LEU A 62 10.79 1.66 3.96
N THR A 63 11.39 2.61 4.65
CA THR A 63 12.85 2.64 4.88
C THR A 63 13.61 2.52 3.56
N LEU A 64 13.21 3.33 2.58
CA LEU A 64 13.83 3.26 1.25
C LEU A 64 15.32 3.57 1.31
N PRO A 65 16.13 2.97 0.43
CA PRO A 65 17.57 3.18 0.49
C PRO A 65 17.96 4.64 0.20
N ALA A 66 19.13 5.05 0.69
CA ALA A 66 19.60 6.42 0.51
C ALA A 66 19.71 6.81 -0.97
N SER A 67 19.85 5.83 -1.84
CA SER A 67 19.94 6.06 -3.29
C SER A 67 18.58 6.29 -3.95
N PHE A 68 17.49 6.25 -3.19
CA PHE A 68 16.15 6.44 -3.77
C PHE A 68 16.06 7.81 -4.45
N GLY A 69 15.64 7.79 -5.71
CA GLY A 69 15.66 8.99 -6.55
C GLY A 69 14.45 9.91 -6.46
N TYR A 70 13.51 9.63 -5.58
CA TYR A 70 12.31 10.44 -5.35
C TYR A 70 11.53 10.73 -6.63
N ASN A 71 11.31 9.69 -7.44
CA ASN A 71 10.44 9.76 -8.61
C ASN A 71 9.68 8.45 -8.73
N TRP A 72 8.68 8.43 -9.64
CA TRP A 72 7.82 7.26 -9.78
C TRP A 72 8.57 6.01 -10.24
N ASP A 73 9.53 6.17 -11.15
CA ASP A 73 10.31 5.03 -11.64
C ASP A 73 11.15 4.43 -10.53
N ALA A 74 11.77 5.26 -9.71
CA ALA A 74 12.56 4.79 -8.58
C ALA A 74 11.68 4.08 -7.57
N LEU A 75 10.47 4.59 -7.32
CA LEU A 75 9.54 3.92 -6.41
C LEU A 75 9.13 2.56 -6.96
N ALA A 76 8.79 2.49 -8.24
CA ALA A 76 8.40 1.23 -8.86
C ALA A 76 9.51 0.18 -8.73
N ASP A 77 10.76 0.58 -8.97
CA ASP A 77 11.89 -0.33 -8.83
C ASP A 77 12.06 -0.82 -7.40
N CYS A 78 11.95 0.10 -6.43
CA CYS A 78 12.08 -0.25 -5.02
C CYS A 78 10.98 -1.22 -4.58
N LEU A 79 9.74 -0.98 -5.01
CA LEU A 79 8.62 -1.84 -4.61
C LEU A 79 8.72 -3.24 -5.21
N ARG A 80 9.43 -3.39 -6.31
CA ARG A 80 9.64 -4.71 -6.91
C ARG A 80 10.82 -5.44 -6.30
N ASP A 81 11.76 -4.71 -5.68
CA ASP A 81 12.98 -5.33 -5.18
C ASP A 81 12.96 -5.26 -3.68
N PHE A 82 12.58 -4.97 -2.82
CA PHE A 82 12.65 -4.95 -1.35
C PHE A 82 13.90 -5.63 -0.75
N GLY A 83 15.01 -5.62 -1.47
CA GLY A 83 16.23 -6.27 -0.99
C GLY A 83 16.78 -5.74 0.33
N TRP A 84 16.50 -4.48 0.66
CA TRP A 84 16.93 -3.87 1.93
C TRP A 84 16.00 -4.21 3.10
N LEU A 85 14.85 -4.83 2.83
CA LEU A 85 13.88 -5.18 3.87
C LEU A 85 13.33 -6.57 3.54
N PRO A 86 14.18 -7.61 3.69
CA PRO A 86 13.80 -8.96 3.25
C PRO A 86 12.63 -9.51 4.04
N ALA A 87 11.67 -10.10 3.33
CA ALA A 87 10.53 -10.77 3.94
C ALA A 87 9.94 -11.72 2.92
N TRP A 88 9.10 -12.65 3.38
CA TRP A 88 8.45 -13.58 2.46
C TRP A 88 7.15 -13.00 1.87
N GLY A 89 6.71 -11.87 2.37
CA GLY A 89 5.58 -11.16 1.82
C GLY A 89 5.44 -9.80 2.48
N TYR A 90 4.65 -8.92 1.85
CA TYR A 90 4.55 -7.53 2.27
C TYR A 90 3.11 -7.06 2.32
N VAL A 91 2.80 -6.24 3.33
CA VAL A 91 1.51 -5.57 3.46
C VAL A 91 1.77 -4.09 3.70
N LEU A 92 1.35 -3.26 2.76
CA LEU A 92 1.47 -1.80 2.85
C LEU A 92 0.11 -1.23 3.22
N LEU A 93 0.07 -0.44 4.29
CA LEU A 93 -1.16 0.15 4.79
C LEU A 93 -1.06 1.67 4.67
N PHE A 94 -2.09 2.30 4.08
CA PHE A 94 -2.13 3.74 3.86
C PHE A 94 -3.32 4.34 4.58
N GLU A 95 -3.05 5.27 5.50
CA GLU A 95 -4.10 5.98 6.23
C GLU A 95 -4.47 7.26 5.48
N ARG A 96 -5.74 7.61 5.55
CA ARG A 96 -6.24 8.88 5.03
C ARG A 96 -5.87 9.11 3.56
N GLY A 97 -6.09 8.09 2.75
CA GLY A 97 -5.81 8.18 1.31
C GLY A 97 -6.65 9.23 0.59
N ASP A 98 -7.81 9.59 1.17
CA ASP A 98 -8.68 10.61 0.60
C ASP A 98 -8.01 11.98 0.53
N HIS A 99 -7.10 12.29 1.46
CA HIS A 99 -6.41 13.59 1.43
C HIS A 99 -5.60 13.75 0.17
N LEU A 100 -4.81 12.75 -0.19
CA LEU A 100 -4.04 12.80 -1.43
C LEU A 100 -4.94 12.75 -2.66
N ARG A 101 -5.98 11.90 -2.61
CA ARG A 101 -6.90 11.77 -3.74
C ARG A 101 -7.58 13.09 -4.07
N GLU A 102 -7.98 13.86 -3.05
CA GLU A 102 -8.64 15.13 -3.24
C GLU A 102 -7.68 16.23 -3.68
N ALA A 103 -6.48 16.25 -3.09
CA ALA A 103 -5.52 17.32 -3.39
C ALA A 103 -4.78 17.09 -4.70
N ALA A 104 -4.49 15.84 -5.04
CA ALA A 104 -3.70 15.50 -6.23
C ALA A 104 -4.22 14.20 -6.84
N PRO A 105 -5.40 14.22 -7.48
CA PRO A 105 -6.01 13.00 -8.00
C PRO A 105 -5.15 12.27 -9.03
N GLY A 106 -4.39 13.01 -9.84
CA GLY A 106 -3.48 12.39 -10.79
C GLY A 106 -2.38 11.60 -10.13
N ASP A 107 -1.79 12.17 -9.08
CA ASP A 107 -0.75 11.48 -8.31
C ASP A 107 -1.33 10.27 -7.57
N PHE A 108 -2.54 10.39 -7.06
CA PHE A 108 -3.21 9.28 -6.40
C PHE A 108 -3.41 8.11 -7.37
N THR A 109 -3.87 8.40 -8.58
CA THR A 109 -4.07 7.39 -9.62
C THR A 109 -2.74 6.73 -10.00
N THR A 110 -1.68 7.53 -10.12
CA THR A 110 -0.35 7.00 -10.44
C THR A 110 0.14 6.08 -9.32
N LEU A 111 -0.07 6.47 -8.07
CA LEU A 111 0.29 5.63 -6.93
C LEU A 111 -0.42 4.28 -7.00
N LEU A 112 -1.72 4.27 -7.27
CA LEU A 112 -2.47 3.02 -7.37
C LEU A 112 -1.88 2.12 -8.46
N GLY A 113 -1.52 2.69 -9.60
CA GLY A 113 -0.91 1.94 -10.69
C GLY A 113 0.43 1.34 -10.33
N VAL A 114 1.28 2.11 -9.65
CA VAL A 114 2.58 1.64 -9.21
C VAL A 114 2.44 0.50 -8.20
N LEU A 115 1.50 0.64 -7.27
CA LEU A 115 1.24 -0.41 -6.27
C LEU A 115 0.70 -1.67 -6.93
N ASP A 116 -0.22 -1.52 -7.88
CA ASP A 116 -0.80 -2.66 -8.56
C ASP A 116 0.25 -3.43 -9.38
N ASP A 117 1.12 -2.70 -10.07
CA ASP A 117 2.21 -3.32 -10.82
C ASP A 117 3.14 -4.10 -9.89
N ALA A 118 3.44 -3.55 -8.73
CA ALA A 118 4.30 -4.23 -7.76
C ALA A 118 3.65 -5.51 -7.25
N ALA A 119 2.34 -5.45 -6.97
CA ALA A 119 1.60 -6.62 -6.50
C ALA A 119 1.60 -7.73 -7.54
N THR A 120 1.38 -7.38 -8.80
CA THR A 120 1.40 -8.34 -9.91
C THR A 120 2.78 -8.96 -10.06
N PHE A 121 3.81 -8.13 -10.01
CA PHE A 121 5.19 -8.60 -10.12
C PHE A 121 5.52 -9.61 -9.02
N ALA A 122 5.10 -9.32 -7.78
CA ALA A 122 5.36 -10.21 -6.64
C ALA A 122 4.56 -11.51 -6.77
N ALA A 123 3.29 -11.41 -7.16
CA ALA A 123 2.44 -12.59 -7.31
C ALA A 123 2.99 -13.56 -8.36
N ASP A 124 3.55 -13.03 -9.43
CA ASP A 124 4.19 -13.85 -10.48
C ASP A 124 5.40 -14.60 -9.94
N ARG A 125 5.92 -14.21 -8.79
CA ARG A 125 7.05 -14.85 -8.12
C ARG A 125 6.63 -15.59 -6.86
N ASP A 126 5.34 -15.88 -6.76
CA ASP A 126 4.76 -16.59 -5.60
C ASP A 126 4.98 -15.87 -4.27
N MET A 127 4.99 -14.53 -4.31
CA MET A 127 5.15 -13.73 -3.11
C MET A 127 3.88 -12.95 -2.81
N PRO A 128 3.30 -13.08 -1.60
CA PRO A 128 2.15 -12.26 -1.23
C PRO A 128 2.54 -10.79 -1.13
N TRP A 129 1.73 -9.92 -1.74
CA TRP A 129 2.03 -8.48 -1.74
C TRP A 129 0.72 -7.70 -1.80
N PHE A 130 0.40 -7.00 -0.73
CA PHE A 130 -0.88 -6.31 -0.60
C PHE A 130 -0.67 -4.84 -0.27
N ALA A 131 -1.53 -4.00 -0.80
CA ALA A 131 -1.62 -2.60 -0.40
C ALA A 131 -3.07 -2.29 -0.09
N PHE A 132 -3.31 -1.73 1.09
CA PHE A 132 -4.64 -1.35 1.54
C PHE A 132 -4.68 0.15 1.77
N LEU A 133 -5.60 0.84 1.10
CA LEU A 133 -5.77 2.28 1.23
C LEU A 133 -7.05 2.56 1.98
N ALA A 134 -6.93 3.15 3.15
CA ALA A 134 -8.09 3.50 3.97
C ALA A 134 -8.71 4.79 3.45
N LEU A 135 -10.00 4.72 3.19
CA LEU A 135 -10.81 5.86 2.77
C LEU A 135 -11.99 5.97 3.73
N PRO A 136 -12.50 7.19 3.97
CA PRO A 136 -13.66 7.33 4.83
C PRO A 136 -14.89 6.66 4.19
N ASP A 137 -15.84 6.26 5.04
CA ASP A 137 -17.02 5.53 4.57
C ASP A 137 -17.79 6.26 3.48
N GLU A 138 -17.88 7.57 3.56
CA GLU A 138 -18.62 8.33 2.56
C GLU A 138 -17.97 8.27 1.18
N ALA A 139 -16.69 7.92 1.08
CA ALA A 139 -16.04 7.75 -0.21
C ALA A 139 -16.58 6.52 -0.93
N PHE A 140 -17.05 5.52 -0.18
CA PHE A 140 -17.65 4.33 -0.77
C PHE A 140 -19.12 4.57 -1.13
N GLU A 141 -19.80 5.36 -0.34
CA GLU A 141 -21.21 5.64 -0.57
C GLU A 141 -21.43 6.52 -1.78
N GLY A 142 -20.48 7.38 -2.09
CA GLY A 142 -20.58 8.28 -3.20
C GLY A 142 -20.31 7.67 -4.57
N SER A 143 -19.97 6.42 -4.61
CA SER A 143 -19.60 5.77 -5.88
C SER A 143 -20.73 5.01 -6.55
#